data_8a77a687c4fb003a4cbd8dc5acfff671
#
_entry.id   8a77a687c4fb003a4cbd8dc5acfff671
#
_cell.length_a   1.000
_cell.length_b   1.000
_cell.length_c   1.000
_cell.angle_alpha   90.00
_cell.angle_beta   90.00
_cell.angle_gamma   90.00
#
_symmetry.space_group_name_H-M   'P 1'
#
loop_
_entity.id
_entity.type
_entity.pdbx_description
1 polymer ?
#
loop_
_entity_poly.entity_id
_entity_poly.type
_entity_poly.pdbx_seq_one_letter_code
_entity_poly.pdbx_strand_id
1 'polypeptide(L)'
;MVLDKEIKTQLAQYLNLLESDIVLQTDLGDDDNSRKVKEFLDEIAAMSDRISLESTHLKRQPSFGIAQKGQKSRVIFSGLPMGHEFTSFILALLQVSGRPPKVDEDTIERIKKIDKPIDLETYVSLTCHNCPDVVQAFNIMAVLNPNITHTMIEGGMYQDEVKAKGIMSVPTVYKDQEEFTSGRATIEQLVEKLDGPLDADAFADKGVYDVLVIGGGPAGNSAAIYAARKGLKTGLLAETFGGQVIETVGIENMIGTLYTEGPKLMAQVEEHTKSYDVDIIKSQLATGIEKISLTW
;
A
#
# COMPACT_ATOMS: atom_id res chain seq x y z
N MET A 1 28.98 -6.96 -0.52
CA MET A 1 27.96 -7.47 -1.46
C MET A 1 26.71 -7.73 -0.64
N VAL A 2 25.69 -6.93 -0.81
CA VAL A 2 24.45 -6.95 0.00
C VAL A 2 23.40 -7.89 -0.63
N LEU A 3 23.39 -7.99 -1.97
CA LEU A 3 22.44 -8.78 -2.73
C LEU A 3 23.07 -10.11 -3.19
N ASP A 4 22.36 -11.23 -2.96
CA ASP A 4 22.75 -12.52 -3.50
C ASP A 4 22.44 -12.62 -5.02
N LYS A 5 22.92 -13.71 -5.64
CA LYS A 5 22.81 -13.89 -7.10
C LYS A 5 21.37 -14.08 -7.58
N GLU A 6 20.53 -14.70 -6.78
CA GLU A 6 19.14 -14.99 -7.14
C GLU A 6 18.30 -13.69 -7.09
N ILE A 7 18.45 -12.91 -6.02
CA ILE A 7 17.86 -11.58 -5.88
C ILE A 7 18.29 -10.67 -7.03
N LYS A 8 19.58 -10.64 -7.39
CA LYS A 8 20.07 -9.86 -8.53
C LYS A 8 19.42 -10.25 -9.85
N THR A 9 19.24 -11.56 -10.08
CA THR A 9 18.60 -12.04 -11.32
C THR A 9 17.14 -11.59 -11.41
N GLN A 10 16.40 -11.66 -10.31
CA GLN A 10 15.01 -11.19 -10.25
C GLN A 10 14.94 -9.67 -10.39
N LEU A 11 15.80 -8.95 -9.65
CA LEU A 11 15.85 -7.50 -9.70
C LEU A 11 16.12 -6.97 -11.10
N ALA A 12 17.06 -7.58 -11.85
CA ALA A 12 17.36 -7.19 -13.23
C ALA A 12 16.11 -7.22 -14.13
N GLN A 13 15.21 -8.19 -13.93
CA GLN A 13 13.95 -8.27 -14.68
C GLN A 13 13.04 -7.08 -14.36
N TYR A 14 12.94 -6.68 -13.08
CA TYR A 14 12.15 -5.53 -12.69
C TYR A 14 12.77 -4.21 -13.17
N LEU A 15 14.08 -4.05 -13.10
CA LEU A 15 14.76 -2.83 -13.58
C LEU A 15 14.59 -2.58 -15.07
N ASN A 16 14.42 -3.64 -15.88
CA ASN A 16 14.07 -3.51 -17.29
C ASN A 16 12.65 -2.93 -17.53
N LEU A 17 11.83 -2.89 -16.49
CA LEU A 17 10.47 -2.33 -16.55
C LEU A 17 10.41 -0.86 -16.16
N LEU A 18 11.52 -0.20 -15.84
CA LEU A 18 11.56 1.23 -15.57
C LEU A 18 11.14 2.03 -16.82
N GLU A 19 10.25 2.99 -16.64
CA GLU A 19 9.69 3.81 -17.73
C GLU A 19 10.46 5.12 -17.93
N SER A 20 11.09 5.65 -16.86
CA SER A 20 11.95 6.83 -16.91
C SER A 20 13.21 6.66 -16.08
N ASP A 21 14.15 7.60 -16.23
CA ASP A 21 15.38 7.62 -15.47
C ASP A 21 15.09 8.01 -14.00
N ILE A 22 15.71 7.26 -13.09
CA ILE A 22 15.59 7.40 -11.64
C ILE A 22 16.89 7.95 -11.07
N VAL A 23 16.73 8.87 -10.14
CA VAL A 23 17.81 9.36 -9.29
C VAL A 23 17.55 8.90 -7.85
N LEU A 24 18.51 8.20 -7.27
CA LEU A 24 18.53 7.88 -5.86
C LEU A 24 19.26 9.03 -5.13
N GLN A 25 18.49 9.90 -4.50
CA GLN A 25 18.98 11.07 -3.78
C GLN A 25 19.43 10.65 -2.38
N THR A 26 20.73 10.63 -2.12
CA THR A 26 21.34 9.99 -0.95
C THR A 26 21.83 11.00 0.07
N ASP A 27 21.60 10.74 1.36
CA ASP A 27 22.20 11.40 2.51
C ASP A 27 22.87 10.34 3.39
N LEU A 28 24.19 10.21 3.26
CA LEU A 28 24.99 9.15 3.88
C LEU A 28 26.10 9.76 4.71
N GLY A 29 26.32 9.23 5.91
CA GLY A 29 27.45 9.54 6.77
C GLY A 29 28.65 8.62 6.56
N ASP A 30 29.58 8.65 7.51
CA ASP A 30 30.80 7.83 7.48
C ASP A 30 30.73 6.57 8.37
N ASP A 31 29.54 6.31 8.97
CA ASP A 31 29.32 5.18 9.87
C ASP A 31 29.06 3.86 9.11
N ASP A 32 29.03 2.74 9.87
CA ASP A 32 28.86 1.40 9.29
C ASP A 32 27.50 1.19 8.61
N ASN A 33 26.44 1.83 9.10
CA ASN A 33 25.13 1.73 8.50
C ASN A 33 25.08 2.48 7.17
N SER A 34 25.69 3.67 7.12
CA SER A 34 25.85 4.45 5.88
C SER A 34 26.65 3.69 4.82
N ARG A 35 27.72 2.97 5.23
CA ARG A 35 28.47 2.12 4.31
C ARG A 35 27.65 0.98 3.73
N LYS A 36 26.82 0.30 4.54
CA LYS A 36 25.91 -0.77 4.09
C LYS A 36 24.86 -0.26 3.09
N VAL A 37 24.25 0.89 3.39
CA VAL A 37 23.28 1.52 2.50
C VAL A 37 23.95 1.93 1.20
N LYS A 38 25.16 2.50 1.26
CA LYS A 38 25.95 2.87 0.08
C LYS A 38 26.24 1.67 -0.81
N GLU A 39 26.76 0.56 -0.24
CA GLU A 39 27.04 -0.66 -0.99
C GLU A 39 25.76 -1.19 -1.69
N PHE A 40 24.64 -1.19 -1.00
CA PHE A 40 23.35 -1.58 -1.56
C PHE A 40 22.95 -0.71 -2.75
N LEU A 41 23.04 0.61 -2.62
CA LEU A 41 22.65 1.55 -3.67
C LEU A 41 23.62 1.49 -4.87
N ASP A 42 24.91 1.34 -4.62
CA ASP A 42 25.92 1.15 -5.67
C ASP A 42 25.65 -0.15 -6.47
N GLU A 43 25.28 -1.25 -5.79
CA GLU A 43 24.90 -2.49 -6.46
C GLU A 43 23.65 -2.34 -7.34
N ILE A 44 22.63 -1.60 -6.85
CA ILE A 44 21.41 -1.31 -7.61
C ILE A 44 21.70 -0.44 -8.83
N ALA A 45 22.46 0.65 -8.66
CA ALA A 45 22.79 1.57 -9.75
C ALA A 45 23.64 0.89 -10.83
N ALA A 46 24.54 -0.03 -10.46
CA ALA A 46 25.34 -0.79 -11.40
C ALA A 46 24.53 -1.78 -12.27
N MET A 47 23.26 -2.04 -11.92
CA MET A 47 22.41 -3.00 -12.64
C MET A 47 21.53 -2.35 -13.72
N SER A 48 21.46 -1.02 -13.80
CA SER A 48 20.64 -0.31 -14.79
C SER A 48 21.21 1.07 -15.11
N ASP A 49 21.42 1.34 -16.39
CA ASP A 49 21.84 2.66 -16.87
C ASP A 49 20.78 3.78 -16.62
N ARG A 50 19.56 3.38 -16.23
CA ARG A 50 18.48 4.30 -15.88
C ARG A 50 18.51 4.75 -14.42
N ILE A 51 19.43 4.22 -13.60
CA ILE A 51 19.52 4.57 -12.17
C ILE A 51 20.85 5.28 -11.92
N SER A 52 20.77 6.45 -11.32
CA SER A 52 21.93 7.24 -10.90
C SER A 52 21.85 7.62 -9.44
N LEU A 53 22.98 7.94 -8.84
CA LEU A 53 23.09 8.41 -7.46
C LEU A 53 23.41 9.89 -7.45
N GLU A 54 22.74 10.64 -6.56
CA GLU A 54 22.99 12.07 -6.34
C GLU A 54 22.99 12.35 -4.83
N SER A 55 23.97 13.09 -4.35
CA SER A 55 24.01 13.48 -2.94
C SER A 55 23.03 14.62 -2.67
N THR A 56 22.27 14.50 -1.58
CA THR A 56 21.33 15.53 -1.13
C THR A 56 21.36 15.61 0.39
N HIS A 57 20.51 16.47 0.98
CA HIS A 57 20.30 16.51 2.43
C HIS A 57 18.88 16.05 2.75
N LEU A 58 18.76 15.03 3.61
CA LEU A 58 17.51 14.45 4.10
C LEU A 58 17.42 14.61 5.63
N LYS A 59 16.28 14.24 6.19
CA LYS A 59 16.02 14.37 7.64
C LYS A 59 16.87 13.43 8.49
N ARG A 60 17.29 12.28 7.92
CA ARG A 60 18.04 11.22 8.62
C ARG A 60 19.21 10.72 7.79
N GLN A 61 20.25 10.23 8.48
CA GLN A 61 21.39 9.52 7.90
C GLN A 61 21.55 8.14 8.56
N PRO A 62 21.68 7.04 7.79
CA PRO A 62 21.67 6.96 6.34
C PRO A 62 20.25 6.97 5.76
N SER A 63 20.00 7.78 4.76
CA SER A 63 18.73 7.79 4.04
C SER A 63 18.93 7.99 2.54
N PHE A 64 17.95 7.58 1.77
CA PHE A 64 17.87 7.91 0.35
C PHE A 64 16.42 8.09 -0.09
N GLY A 65 16.21 8.96 -1.05
CA GLY A 65 14.92 9.17 -1.70
C GLY A 65 14.94 8.73 -3.14
N ILE A 66 13.80 8.31 -3.66
CA ILE A 66 13.62 7.93 -5.05
C ILE A 66 12.92 9.08 -5.78
N ALA A 67 13.50 9.56 -6.87
CA ALA A 67 12.94 10.63 -7.69
C ALA A 67 13.18 10.38 -9.17
N GLN A 68 12.34 10.97 -10.02
CA GLN A 68 12.69 11.16 -11.42
C GLN A 68 13.77 12.25 -11.54
N LYS A 69 14.57 12.19 -12.58
CA LYS A 69 15.65 13.14 -12.82
C LYS A 69 15.15 14.61 -12.79
N GLY A 70 15.78 15.41 -11.95
CA GLY A 70 15.44 16.82 -11.78
C GLY A 70 14.24 17.10 -10.85
N GLN A 71 13.69 16.07 -10.22
CA GLN A 71 12.62 16.20 -9.23
C GLN A 71 13.15 15.97 -7.81
N LYS A 72 12.42 16.48 -6.81
CA LYS A 72 12.67 16.17 -5.40
C LYS A 72 11.98 14.84 -5.04
N SER A 73 12.68 14.01 -4.28
CA SER A 73 12.11 12.74 -3.78
C SER A 73 10.97 12.99 -2.78
N ARG A 74 9.92 12.22 -2.93
CA ARG A 74 8.80 12.15 -1.99
C ARG A 74 8.66 10.77 -1.36
N VAL A 75 9.26 9.76 -1.97
CA VAL A 75 9.37 8.39 -1.42
C VAL A 75 10.79 8.23 -0.90
N ILE A 76 10.92 8.07 0.42
CA ILE A 76 12.19 8.08 1.13
C ILE A 76 12.32 6.80 1.95
N PHE A 77 13.54 6.26 1.99
CA PHE A 77 13.90 5.13 2.83
C PHE A 77 15.02 5.56 3.77
N SER A 78 14.75 5.50 5.06
CA SER A 78 15.74 5.71 6.12
C SER A 78 16.19 4.34 6.63
N GLY A 79 17.42 3.97 6.27
CA GLY A 79 17.98 2.65 6.47
C GLY A 79 17.92 1.76 5.23
N LEU A 80 18.12 0.45 5.42
CA LEU A 80 18.26 -0.53 4.36
C LEU A 80 16.93 -1.27 4.11
N PRO A 81 16.27 -1.13 2.95
CA PRO A 81 15.00 -1.80 2.66
C PRO A 81 15.25 -3.26 2.20
N MET A 82 15.59 -4.12 3.14
CA MET A 82 15.82 -5.54 2.92
C MET A 82 14.72 -6.39 3.57
N GLY A 83 14.85 -7.71 3.56
CA GLY A 83 13.84 -8.61 4.10
C GLY A 83 12.48 -8.39 3.43
N HIS A 84 11.43 -8.22 4.22
CA HIS A 84 10.08 -8.01 3.67
C HIS A 84 9.90 -6.66 2.96
N GLU A 85 10.72 -5.65 3.27
CA GLU A 85 10.64 -4.33 2.63
C GLU A 85 11.35 -4.23 1.28
N PHE A 86 12.08 -5.26 0.86
CA PHE A 86 12.74 -5.27 -0.45
C PHE A 86 11.74 -5.12 -1.61
N THR A 87 10.59 -5.78 -1.51
CA THR A 87 9.51 -5.63 -2.49
C THR A 87 8.95 -4.20 -2.50
N SER A 88 8.79 -3.57 -1.35
CA SER A 88 8.33 -2.17 -1.24
C SER A 88 9.29 -1.21 -1.95
N PHE A 89 10.60 -1.45 -1.85
CA PHE A 89 11.61 -0.67 -2.57
C PHE A 89 11.53 -0.87 -4.09
N ILE A 90 11.41 -2.13 -4.57
CA ILE A 90 11.30 -2.42 -6.01
C ILE A 90 10.05 -1.76 -6.61
N LEU A 91 8.90 -1.89 -5.93
CA LEU A 91 7.66 -1.28 -6.38
C LEU A 91 7.75 0.25 -6.40
N ALA A 92 8.42 0.85 -5.41
CA ALA A 92 8.65 2.29 -5.40
C ALA A 92 9.50 2.76 -6.59
N LEU A 93 10.58 2.04 -6.95
CA LEU A 93 11.37 2.33 -8.17
C LEU A 93 10.50 2.34 -9.42
N LEU A 94 9.67 1.30 -9.59
CA LEU A 94 8.79 1.17 -10.75
C LEU A 94 7.74 2.28 -10.81
N GLN A 95 7.09 2.57 -9.69
CA GLN A 95 6.01 3.56 -9.61
C GLN A 95 6.53 4.99 -9.77
N VAL A 96 7.66 5.32 -9.15
CA VAL A 96 8.32 6.62 -9.36
C VAL A 96 8.79 6.77 -10.81
N SER A 97 9.20 5.67 -11.47
CA SER A 97 9.58 5.72 -12.90
C SER A 97 8.43 6.01 -13.85
N GLY A 98 7.17 5.90 -13.38
CA GLY A 98 5.97 6.17 -14.18
C GLY A 98 5.00 5.00 -14.32
N ARG A 99 5.32 3.81 -13.81
CA ARG A 99 4.39 2.68 -13.86
C ARG A 99 3.20 2.92 -12.94
N PRO A 100 1.96 2.74 -13.43
CA PRO A 100 0.78 2.95 -12.63
C PRO A 100 0.71 1.93 -11.48
N PRO A 101 0.37 2.33 -10.26
CA PRO A 101 0.10 1.42 -9.18
C PRO A 101 -1.19 0.62 -9.45
N LYS A 102 -1.28 -0.59 -8.90
CA LYS A 102 -2.49 -1.42 -8.97
C LYS A 102 -3.45 -1.02 -7.85
N VAL A 103 -4.15 0.08 -8.03
CA VAL A 103 -5.14 0.63 -7.10
C VAL A 103 -6.37 1.01 -7.91
N ASP A 104 -7.56 0.89 -7.33
CA ASP A 104 -8.80 1.28 -8.00
C ASP A 104 -8.86 2.81 -8.24
N GLU A 105 -9.64 3.18 -9.24
CA GLU A 105 -9.70 4.56 -9.74
C GLU A 105 -10.26 5.53 -8.70
N ASP A 106 -11.25 5.09 -7.91
CA ASP A 106 -11.88 5.91 -6.86
C ASP A 106 -10.86 6.23 -5.75
N THR A 107 -10.07 5.26 -5.33
CA THR A 107 -8.99 5.46 -4.36
C THR A 107 -7.90 6.39 -4.91
N ILE A 108 -7.51 6.25 -6.18
CA ILE A 108 -6.56 7.16 -6.85
C ILE A 108 -7.09 8.60 -6.85
N GLU A 109 -8.36 8.79 -7.16
CA GLU A 109 -8.97 10.13 -7.19
C GLU A 109 -9.04 10.76 -5.79
N ARG A 110 -9.36 10.00 -4.76
CA ARG A 110 -9.33 10.47 -3.37
C ARG A 110 -7.92 10.90 -2.96
N ILE A 111 -6.91 10.09 -3.26
CA ILE A 111 -5.52 10.45 -2.98
C ILE A 111 -5.15 11.77 -3.65
N LYS A 112 -5.51 11.97 -4.93
CA LYS A 112 -5.22 13.19 -5.68
C LYS A 112 -5.93 14.44 -5.15
N LYS A 113 -7.08 14.29 -4.48
CA LYS A 113 -7.85 15.40 -3.89
C LYS A 113 -7.26 15.93 -2.59
N ILE A 114 -6.34 15.23 -1.96
CA ILE A 114 -5.68 15.70 -0.73
C ILE A 114 -4.87 16.96 -1.08
N ASP A 115 -5.31 18.11 -0.60
CA ASP A 115 -4.78 19.43 -0.96
C ASP A 115 -3.74 19.98 0.04
N LYS A 116 -3.65 19.38 1.24
CA LYS A 116 -2.74 19.80 2.29
C LYS A 116 -1.42 19.02 2.23
N PRO A 117 -0.27 19.68 2.47
CA PRO A 117 0.98 18.98 2.65
C PRO A 117 0.92 18.01 3.83
N ILE A 118 1.36 16.78 3.62
CA ILE A 118 1.37 15.70 4.63
C ILE A 118 2.74 15.04 4.60
N ASP A 119 3.40 14.94 5.76
CA ASP A 119 4.63 14.19 5.97
C ASP A 119 4.32 12.91 6.77
N LEU A 120 4.51 11.77 6.14
CA LEU A 120 4.22 10.45 6.70
C LEU A 120 5.53 9.70 6.97
N GLU A 121 5.64 9.13 8.16
CA GLU A 121 6.79 8.34 8.60
C GLU A 121 6.30 6.98 9.11
N THR A 122 6.75 5.89 8.47
CA THR A 122 6.38 4.52 8.86
C THR A 122 7.58 3.80 9.45
N TYR A 123 7.52 3.48 10.74
CA TYR A 123 8.52 2.66 11.42
C TYR A 123 8.23 1.19 11.17
N VAL A 124 9.26 0.47 10.72
CA VAL A 124 9.16 -0.92 10.31
C VAL A 124 10.25 -1.79 10.94
N SER A 125 10.05 -3.11 10.90
CA SER A 125 11.10 -4.11 11.08
C SER A 125 11.22 -4.93 9.80
N LEU A 126 12.43 -5.28 9.40
CA LEU A 126 12.68 -6.07 8.20
C LEU A 126 12.08 -7.50 8.25
N THR A 127 11.70 -7.96 9.44
CA THR A 127 11.03 -9.25 9.67
C THR A 127 9.52 -9.14 9.85
N CYS A 128 8.96 -7.94 9.74
CA CYS A 128 7.53 -7.69 9.90
C CYS A 128 6.77 -8.01 8.61
N HIS A 129 5.84 -8.97 8.64
CA HIS A 129 5.05 -9.37 7.48
C HIS A 129 3.96 -8.36 7.08
N ASN A 130 3.49 -7.56 8.03
CA ASN A 130 2.41 -6.58 7.81
C ASN A 130 2.91 -5.19 7.43
N CYS A 131 4.21 -4.91 7.62
CA CYS A 131 4.80 -3.61 7.33
C CYS A 131 4.76 -3.24 5.84
N PRO A 132 5.05 -4.17 4.90
CA PRO A 132 5.03 -3.84 3.47
C PRO A 132 3.71 -3.31 2.96
N ASP A 133 2.56 -3.79 3.45
CA ASP A 133 1.25 -3.32 3.02
C ASP A 133 1.09 -1.82 3.28
N VAL A 134 1.51 -1.36 4.46
CA VAL A 134 1.41 0.05 4.88
C VAL A 134 2.45 0.92 4.18
N VAL A 135 3.69 0.43 4.06
CA VAL A 135 4.78 1.14 3.37
C VAL A 135 4.43 1.35 1.90
N GLN A 136 3.95 0.31 1.21
CA GLN A 136 3.57 0.40 -0.19
C GLN A 136 2.38 1.34 -0.39
N ALA A 137 1.38 1.30 0.49
CA ALA A 137 0.23 2.20 0.42
C ALA A 137 0.67 3.68 0.48
N PHE A 138 1.52 4.06 1.43
CA PHE A 138 1.99 5.44 1.54
C PHE A 138 2.99 5.82 0.44
N ASN A 139 3.81 4.89 -0.05
CA ASN A 139 4.64 5.13 -1.24
C ASN A 139 3.77 5.45 -2.46
N ILE A 140 2.69 4.70 -2.67
CA ILE A 140 1.72 4.96 -3.75
C ILE A 140 1.09 6.34 -3.59
N MET A 141 0.67 6.72 -2.38
CA MET A 141 0.11 8.04 -2.12
C MET A 141 1.11 9.15 -2.44
N ALA A 142 2.38 9.00 -2.03
CA ALA A 142 3.44 9.96 -2.32
C ALA A 142 3.79 10.05 -3.82
N VAL A 143 3.65 8.96 -4.57
CA VAL A 143 3.80 8.95 -6.03
C VAL A 143 2.66 9.69 -6.70
N LEU A 144 1.41 9.44 -6.28
CA LEU A 144 0.20 9.96 -6.91
C LEU A 144 -0.09 11.44 -6.56
N ASN A 145 0.35 11.91 -5.39
CA ASN A 145 0.04 13.24 -4.89
C ASN A 145 1.30 14.01 -4.49
N PRO A 146 1.59 15.16 -5.12
CA PRO A 146 2.76 15.98 -4.82
C PRO A 146 2.77 16.58 -3.40
N ASN A 147 1.62 16.65 -2.74
CA ASN A 147 1.51 17.15 -1.37
C ASN A 147 1.89 16.11 -0.31
N ILE A 148 2.09 14.85 -0.70
CA ILE A 148 2.40 13.76 0.24
C ILE A 148 3.87 13.38 0.12
N THR A 149 4.54 13.32 1.28
CA THR A 149 5.88 12.75 1.43
C THR A 149 5.78 11.55 2.36
N HIS A 150 6.44 10.46 2.02
CA HIS A 150 6.51 9.28 2.86
C HIS A 150 7.94 8.83 3.10
N THR A 151 8.26 8.54 4.35
CA THR A 151 9.55 7.97 4.76
C THR A 151 9.33 6.62 5.47
N MET A 152 9.84 5.55 4.89
CA MET A 152 10.00 4.28 5.58
C MET A 152 11.24 4.35 6.48
N ILE A 153 11.11 3.98 7.75
CA ILE A 153 12.20 4.02 8.74
C ILE A 153 12.46 2.61 9.27
N GLU A 154 13.63 2.09 9.00
CA GLU A 154 14.07 0.78 9.49
C GLU A 154 14.46 0.90 10.97
N GLY A 155 13.59 0.41 11.87
CA GLY A 155 13.71 0.60 13.31
C GLY A 155 14.96 -0.01 13.93
N GLY A 156 15.58 -1.02 13.30
CA GLY A 156 16.84 -1.60 13.76
C GLY A 156 18.03 -0.65 13.65
N MET A 157 18.05 0.21 12.60
CA MET A 157 19.07 1.25 12.43
C MET A 157 18.76 2.53 13.24
N TYR A 158 17.50 2.76 13.57
CA TYR A 158 17.04 3.97 14.28
C TYR A 158 16.46 3.67 15.67
N GLN A 159 17.11 2.75 16.41
CA GLN A 159 16.66 2.29 17.73
C GLN A 159 16.45 3.39 18.76
N ASP A 160 17.29 4.42 18.76
CA ASP A 160 17.16 5.53 19.71
C ASP A 160 15.91 6.35 19.44
N GLU A 161 15.55 6.56 18.19
CA GLU A 161 14.32 7.24 17.78
C GLU A 161 13.09 6.40 18.13
N VAL A 162 13.13 5.08 17.87
CA VAL A 162 12.08 4.12 18.26
C VAL A 162 11.84 4.14 19.77
N LYS A 163 12.91 4.13 20.58
CA LYS A 163 12.80 4.21 22.03
C LYS A 163 12.26 5.55 22.50
N ALA A 164 12.76 6.66 21.94
CA ALA A 164 12.31 8.01 22.30
C ALA A 164 10.83 8.23 22.03
N LYS A 165 10.30 7.63 20.95
CA LYS A 165 8.87 7.67 20.59
C LYS A 165 8.03 6.62 21.32
N GLY A 166 8.64 5.68 22.07
CA GLY A 166 7.94 4.62 22.78
C GLY A 166 7.25 3.61 21.86
N ILE A 167 7.76 3.40 20.64
CA ILE A 167 7.16 2.48 19.66
C ILE A 167 7.33 1.03 20.13
N MET A 168 6.21 0.36 20.39
CA MET A 168 6.17 -1.00 20.92
C MET A 168 5.82 -2.06 19.87
N SER A 169 5.28 -1.65 18.73
CA SER A 169 4.87 -2.54 17.65
C SER A 169 5.08 -1.88 16.29
N VAL A 170 5.15 -2.68 15.23
CA VAL A 170 5.31 -2.20 13.85
C VAL A 170 4.32 -2.92 12.92
N PRO A 171 3.84 -2.25 11.88
CA PRO A 171 4.14 -0.87 11.50
C PRO A 171 3.49 0.13 12.45
N THR A 172 4.20 1.22 12.76
CA THR A 172 3.65 2.41 13.44
C THR A 172 3.90 3.62 12.55
N VAL A 173 2.86 4.38 12.30
CA VAL A 173 2.86 5.51 11.37
C VAL A 173 2.69 6.81 12.14
N TYR A 174 3.54 7.78 11.82
CA TYR A 174 3.43 9.16 12.25
C TYR A 174 3.02 10.03 11.07
N LYS A 175 2.12 10.96 11.31
CA LYS A 175 1.73 12.01 10.38
C LYS A 175 2.08 13.35 11.03
N ASP A 176 2.89 14.14 10.34
CA ASP A 176 3.30 15.48 10.81
C ASP A 176 3.84 15.46 12.26
N GLN A 177 4.60 14.42 12.63
CA GLN A 177 5.21 14.14 13.94
C GLN A 177 4.27 13.57 15.02
N GLU A 178 2.98 13.42 14.77
CA GLU A 178 2.01 12.81 15.68
C GLU A 178 1.73 11.36 15.28
N GLU A 179 1.54 10.48 16.27
CA GLU A 179 1.16 9.08 15.98
C GLU A 179 -0.21 9.05 15.29
N PHE A 180 -0.24 8.46 14.09
CA PHE A 180 -1.41 8.47 13.23
C PHE A 180 -2.15 7.13 13.27
N THR A 181 -1.41 6.02 13.13
CA THR A 181 -1.98 4.67 13.17
C THR A 181 -0.89 3.64 13.43
N SER A 182 -1.29 2.46 13.89
CA SER A 182 -0.41 1.31 14.04
C SER A 182 -1.10 0.03 13.59
N GLY A 183 -0.30 -1.00 13.26
CA GLY A 183 -0.78 -2.27 12.75
C GLY A 183 -1.07 -2.25 11.25
N ARG A 184 -1.55 -3.40 10.75
CA ARG A 184 -1.89 -3.58 9.34
C ARG A 184 -3.08 -2.72 8.93
N ALA A 185 -2.99 -2.09 7.78
CA ALA A 185 -4.10 -1.37 7.17
C ALA A 185 -4.00 -1.43 5.64
N THR A 186 -5.13 -1.45 4.94
CA THR A 186 -5.18 -1.36 3.48
C THR A 186 -5.05 0.09 3.02
N ILE A 187 -4.74 0.30 1.74
CA ILE A 187 -4.63 1.65 1.19
C ILE A 187 -5.93 2.43 1.33
N GLU A 188 -7.08 1.78 1.13
CA GLU A 188 -8.40 2.39 1.27
C GLU A 188 -8.65 2.87 2.70
N GLN A 189 -8.34 2.05 3.69
CA GLN A 189 -8.46 2.41 5.12
C GLN A 189 -7.54 3.59 5.49
N LEU A 190 -6.33 3.64 4.93
CA LEU A 190 -5.39 4.72 5.17
C LEU A 190 -5.83 6.01 4.50
N VAL A 191 -6.37 5.94 3.27
CA VAL A 191 -6.95 7.09 2.57
C VAL A 191 -8.15 7.63 3.35
N GLU A 192 -9.05 6.76 3.83
CA GLU A 192 -10.19 7.18 4.65
C GLU A 192 -9.76 7.90 5.93
N LYS A 193 -8.71 7.42 6.60
CA LYS A 193 -8.15 8.10 7.77
C LYS A 193 -7.55 9.48 7.46
N LEU A 194 -7.04 9.69 6.24
CA LEU A 194 -6.44 10.96 5.81
C LEU A 194 -7.47 11.98 5.30
N ASP A 195 -8.44 11.52 4.52
CA ASP A 195 -9.42 12.30 3.77
C ASP A 195 -10.80 12.33 4.45
N GLY A 196 -11.01 11.45 5.42
CA GLY A 196 -12.30 11.24 6.08
C GLY A 196 -13.17 10.18 5.40
N PRO A 197 -14.28 9.78 6.02
CA PRO A 197 -15.23 8.87 5.42
C PRO A 197 -15.83 9.47 4.15
N LEU A 198 -16.21 8.61 3.20
CA LEU A 198 -16.99 9.07 2.04
C LEU A 198 -18.32 9.66 2.53
N ASP A 199 -18.67 10.83 2.00
CA ASP A 199 -19.97 11.44 2.28
C ASP A 199 -21.10 10.50 1.84
N ALA A 200 -22.18 10.46 2.62
CA ALA A 200 -23.38 9.71 2.26
C ALA A 200 -23.91 10.10 0.86
N ASP A 201 -23.72 11.34 0.46
CA ASP A 201 -24.07 11.87 -0.87
C ASP A 201 -23.27 11.21 -2.00
N ALA A 202 -22.08 10.69 -1.74
CA ALA A 202 -21.31 9.94 -2.73
C ALA A 202 -22.02 8.65 -3.20
N PHE A 203 -23.00 8.18 -2.42
CA PHE A 203 -23.80 6.99 -2.74
C PHE A 203 -25.21 7.32 -3.22
N ALA A 204 -25.64 8.58 -3.15
CA ALA A 204 -27.00 9.01 -3.52
C ALA A 204 -27.31 8.71 -4.99
N ASP A 205 -26.33 8.86 -5.87
CA ASP A 205 -26.48 8.62 -7.31
C ASP A 205 -26.52 7.13 -7.69
N LYS A 206 -26.16 6.22 -6.78
CA LYS A 206 -26.18 4.77 -7.06
C LYS A 206 -27.59 4.19 -7.14
N GLY A 207 -28.57 4.91 -6.61
CA GLY A 207 -30.00 4.53 -6.62
C GLY A 207 -30.29 3.31 -5.76
N VAL A 208 -31.43 2.64 -6.03
CA VAL A 208 -31.90 1.48 -5.26
C VAL A 208 -31.33 0.19 -5.84
N TYR A 209 -30.81 -0.70 -4.99
CA TYR A 209 -30.43 -2.07 -5.34
C TYR A 209 -31.59 -3.02 -5.11
N ASP A 210 -31.70 -4.06 -5.95
CA ASP A 210 -32.58 -5.19 -5.68
C ASP A 210 -32.04 -6.04 -4.53
N VAL A 211 -30.69 -6.16 -4.47
CA VAL A 211 -29.96 -6.87 -3.42
C VAL A 211 -28.74 -6.05 -3.00
N LEU A 212 -28.68 -5.67 -1.73
CA LEU A 212 -27.46 -5.10 -1.12
C LEU A 212 -26.89 -6.12 -0.15
N VAL A 213 -25.71 -6.63 -0.47
CA VAL A 213 -24.97 -7.57 0.38
C VAL A 213 -24.07 -6.77 1.33
N ILE A 214 -24.12 -7.05 2.62
CA ILE A 214 -23.28 -6.44 3.63
C ILE A 214 -22.23 -7.47 4.07
N GLY A 215 -20.96 -7.18 3.78
CA GLY A 215 -19.80 -8.00 4.12
C GLY A 215 -19.06 -8.55 2.90
N GLY A 216 -17.78 -8.19 2.78
CA GLY A 216 -16.90 -8.49 1.64
C GLY A 216 -16.15 -9.82 1.70
N GLY A 217 -16.48 -10.72 2.65
CA GLY A 217 -15.86 -12.05 2.75
C GLY A 217 -16.36 -13.01 1.66
N PRO A 218 -15.89 -14.29 1.63
CA PRO A 218 -16.29 -15.29 0.63
C PRO A 218 -17.79 -15.50 0.53
N ALA A 219 -18.50 -15.48 1.64
CA ALA A 219 -19.95 -15.66 1.69
C ALA A 219 -20.69 -14.50 1.02
N GLY A 220 -20.31 -13.26 1.33
CA GLY A 220 -20.91 -12.06 0.73
C GLY A 220 -20.63 -11.99 -0.76
N ASN A 221 -19.40 -12.22 -1.19
CA ASN A 221 -19.06 -12.27 -2.62
C ASN A 221 -19.84 -13.35 -3.36
N SER A 222 -19.98 -14.54 -2.76
CA SER A 222 -20.82 -15.60 -3.32
C SER A 222 -22.27 -15.15 -3.50
N ALA A 223 -22.86 -14.52 -2.47
CA ALA A 223 -24.23 -14.02 -2.54
C ALA A 223 -24.39 -12.95 -3.63
N ALA A 224 -23.45 -12.01 -3.72
CA ALA A 224 -23.47 -10.94 -4.73
C ALA A 224 -23.35 -11.50 -6.15
N ILE A 225 -22.41 -12.42 -6.40
CA ILE A 225 -22.26 -13.08 -7.69
C ILE A 225 -23.56 -13.78 -8.10
N TYR A 226 -24.17 -14.55 -7.21
CA TYR A 226 -25.39 -15.28 -7.53
C TYR A 226 -26.59 -14.37 -7.76
N ALA A 227 -26.71 -13.24 -7.03
CA ALA A 227 -27.74 -12.23 -7.26
C ALA A 227 -27.56 -11.57 -8.64
N ALA A 228 -26.36 -11.09 -8.95
CA ALA A 228 -26.05 -10.47 -10.24
C ALA A 228 -26.27 -11.43 -11.43
N ARG A 229 -25.92 -12.69 -11.28
CA ARG A 229 -26.22 -13.74 -12.30
C ARG A 229 -27.72 -13.96 -12.57
N LYS A 230 -28.56 -13.54 -11.66
CA LYS A 230 -30.03 -13.53 -11.85
C LYS A 230 -30.52 -12.25 -12.49
N GLY A 231 -29.66 -11.34 -12.86
CA GLY A 231 -30.00 -10.03 -13.42
C GLY A 231 -30.54 -9.03 -12.41
N LEU A 232 -30.29 -9.26 -11.12
CA LEU A 232 -30.67 -8.33 -10.06
C LEU A 232 -29.62 -7.23 -9.94
N LYS A 233 -30.06 -5.97 -9.83
CA LYS A 233 -29.14 -4.86 -9.51
C LYS A 233 -28.55 -5.08 -8.13
N THR A 234 -27.24 -5.41 -8.07
CA THR A 234 -26.60 -5.91 -6.87
C THR A 234 -25.50 -4.97 -6.40
N GLY A 235 -25.56 -4.57 -5.13
CA GLY A 235 -24.48 -3.90 -4.41
C GLY A 235 -23.80 -4.85 -3.41
N LEU A 236 -22.49 -4.68 -3.21
CA LEU A 236 -21.71 -5.34 -2.17
C LEU A 236 -21.00 -4.28 -1.34
N LEU A 237 -21.41 -4.11 -0.10
CA LEU A 237 -20.84 -3.14 0.84
C LEU A 237 -19.90 -3.84 1.82
N ALA A 238 -18.67 -3.37 1.93
CA ALA A 238 -17.67 -3.96 2.81
C ALA A 238 -16.73 -2.91 3.41
N GLU A 239 -16.56 -2.92 4.73
CA GLU A 239 -15.51 -2.16 5.41
C GLU A 239 -14.12 -2.63 4.94
N THR A 240 -13.91 -3.94 4.93
CA THR A 240 -12.70 -4.56 4.37
C THR A 240 -13.10 -5.63 3.37
N PHE A 241 -12.69 -5.45 2.10
CA PHE A 241 -12.91 -6.50 1.09
C PHE A 241 -12.07 -7.72 1.42
N GLY A 242 -12.70 -8.90 1.44
CA GLY A 242 -12.09 -10.15 1.90
C GLY A 242 -12.37 -10.49 3.37
N GLY A 243 -12.74 -9.49 4.19
CA GLY A 243 -13.04 -9.69 5.61
C GLY A 243 -11.87 -10.38 6.35
N GLN A 244 -12.18 -11.16 7.37
CA GLN A 244 -11.15 -11.86 8.18
C GLN A 244 -10.32 -12.89 7.40
N VAL A 245 -10.77 -13.32 6.23
CA VAL A 245 -10.05 -14.30 5.41
C VAL A 245 -8.70 -13.75 4.94
N ILE A 246 -8.57 -12.45 4.74
CA ILE A 246 -7.30 -11.82 4.35
C ILE A 246 -6.17 -12.11 5.36
N GLU A 247 -6.51 -12.25 6.63
CA GLU A 247 -5.55 -12.49 7.70
C GLU A 247 -5.17 -13.97 7.84
N THR A 248 -5.83 -14.86 7.11
CA THR A 248 -5.62 -16.31 7.22
C THR A 248 -4.41 -16.74 6.41
N VAL A 249 -3.39 -17.28 7.07
CA VAL A 249 -2.13 -17.70 6.45
C VAL A 249 -2.31 -18.95 5.58
N GLY A 250 -3.17 -19.89 5.99
CA GLY A 250 -3.41 -21.12 5.24
C GLY A 250 -4.88 -21.51 5.24
N ILE A 251 -5.42 -21.81 4.06
CA ILE A 251 -6.81 -22.24 3.85
C ILE A 251 -6.79 -23.58 3.14
N GLU A 252 -7.32 -24.62 3.80
CA GLU A 252 -7.39 -26.00 3.30
C GLU A 252 -8.84 -26.50 3.18
N ASN A 253 -9.81 -25.69 3.60
CA ASN A 253 -11.24 -26.04 3.64
C ASN A 253 -12.07 -25.38 2.55
N MET A 254 -11.42 -24.78 1.54
CA MET A 254 -12.14 -24.21 0.39
C MET A 254 -12.36 -25.26 -0.68
N ILE A 255 -13.63 -25.56 -1.00
CA ILE A 255 -13.99 -26.55 -2.02
C ILE A 255 -13.35 -26.18 -3.36
N GLY A 256 -12.65 -27.13 -3.98
CA GLY A 256 -11.96 -26.96 -5.25
C GLY A 256 -10.54 -26.40 -5.14
N THR A 257 -10.06 -26.09 -3.92
CA THR A 257 -8.70 -25.60 -3.68
C THR A 257 -8.09 -26.43 -2.53
N LEU A 258 -7.01 -27.19 -2.81
CA LEU A 258 -6.36 -28.03 -1.81
C LEU A 258 -5.68 -27.19 -0.73
N TYR A 259 -5.03 -26.10 -1.13
CA TYR A 259 -4.36 -25.13 -0.25
C TYR A 259 -4.28 -23.76 -0.94
N THR A 260 -4.51 -22.72 -0.17
CA THR A 260 -4.28 -21.34 -0.59
C THR A 260 -4.05 -20.45 0.62
N GLU A 261 -3.63 -19.22 0.39
CA GLU A 261 -3.51 -18.17 1.40
C GLU A 261 -4.70 -17.21 1.28
N GLY A 262 -5.11 -16.63 2.40
CA GLY A 262 -6.26 -15.72 2.43
C GLY A 262 -6.19 -14.58 1.43
N PRO A 263 -5.10 -13.79 1.38
CA PRO A 263 -4.95 -12.71 0.41
C PRO A 263 -5.07 -13.19 -1.03
N LYS A 264 -4.46 -14.33 -1.36
CA LYS A 264 -4.49 -14.91 -2.71
C LYS A 264 -5.90 -15.37 -3.09
N LEU A 265 -6.60 -16.03 -2.18
CA LEU A 265 -7.98 -16.43 -2.39
C LEU A 265 -8.87 -15.21 -2.64
N MET A 266 -8.74 -14.18 -1.78
CA MET A 266 -9.61 -13.00 -1.89
C MET A 266 -9.32 -12.14 -3.11
N ALA A 267 -8.09 -12.10 -3.59
CA ALA A 267 -7.77 -11.47 -4.87
C ALA A 267 -8.48 -12.16 -6.04
N GLN A 268 -8.51 -13.50 -6.06
CA GLN A 268 -9.24 -14.26 -7.08
C GLN A 268 -10.76 -14.06 -6.97
N VAL A 269 -11.29 -14.01 -5.74
CA VAL A 269 -12.72 -13.77 -5.48
C VAL A 269 -13.09 -12.35 -5.91
N GLU A 270 -12.23 -11.35 -5.71
CA GLU A 270 -12.46 -9.99 -6.18
C GLU A 270 -12.54 -9.91 -7.71
N GLU A 271 -11.58 -10.51 -8.41
CA GLU A 271 -11.61 -10.61 -9.87
C GLU A 271 -12.91 -11.29 -10.35
N HIS A 272 -13.30 -12.37 -9.70
CA HIS A 272 -14.53 -13.08 -10.04
C HIS A 272 -15.77 -12.22 -9.80
N THR A 273 -15.84 -11.50 -8.69
CA THR A 273 -16.96 -10.60 -8.38
C THR A 273 -17.05 -9.45 -9.39
N LYS A 274 -15.90 -8.84 -9.73
CA LYS A 274 -15.81 -7.78 -10.76
C LYS A 274 -16.17 -8.24 -12.18
N SER A 275 -16.11 -9.54 -12.46
CA SER A 275 -16.55 -10.08 -13.77
C SER A 275 -18.06 -10.07 -13.96
N TYR A 276 -18.83 -9.79 -12.90
CA TYR A 276 -20.27 -9.60 -12.94
C TYR A 276 -20.61 -8.13 -12.66
N ASP A 277 -21.83 -7.73 -13.00
CA ASP A 277 -22.37 -6.39 -12.73
C ASP A 277 -22.74 -6.25 -11.24
N VAL A 278 -21.71 -6.19 -10.38
CA VAL A 278 -21.82 -5.97 -8.95
C VAL A 278 -21.15 -4.65 -8.62
N ASP A 279 -21.90 -3.73 -8.03
CA ASP A 279 -21.35 -2.47 -7.52
C ASP A 279 -20.66 -2.73 -6.17
N ILE A 280 -19.34 -2.74 -6.15
CA ILE A 280 -18.54 -3.01 -4.96
C ILE A 280 -18.25 -1.68 -4.24
N ILE A 281 -18.80 -1.53 -3.04
CA ILE A 281 -18.66 -0.36 -2.18
C ILE A 281 -17.70 -0.71 -1.06
N LYS A 282 -16.43 -0.31 -1.18
CA LYS A 282 -15.36 -0.59 -0.21
C LYS A 282 -15.28 0.49 0.87
N SER A 283 -14.61 0.14 1.98
CA SER A 283 -14.34 1.06 3.10
C SER A 283 -15.58 1.67 3.71
N GLN A 284 -16.69 0.94 3.71
CA GLN A 284 -17.95 1.39 4.29
C GLN A 284 -18.48 0.36 5.29
N LEU A 285 -18.81 0.86 6.48
CA LEU A 285 -19.41 0.07 7.56
C LEU A 285 -20.93 0.35 7.62
N ALA A 286 -21.72 -0.71 7.52
CA ALA A 286 -23.17 -0.58 7.77
C ALA A 286 -23.42 -0.35 9.27
N THR A 287 -23.99 0.79 9.62
CA THR A 287 -24.28 1.18 11.01
C THR A 287 -25.70 0.84 11.45
N GLY A 288 -26.60 0.56 10.51
CA GLY A 288 -27.99 0.23 10.82
C GLY A 288 -28.80 -0.17 9.59
N ILE A 289 -29.95 -0.78 9.84
CA ILE A 289 -30.94 -1.11 8.82
C ILE A 289 -32.29 -0.61 9.31
N GLU A 290 -32.96 0.20 8.48
CA GLU A 290 -34.29 0.71 8.75
C GLU A 290 -35.29 0.18 7.74
N LYS A 291 -36.46 -0.26 8.24
CA LYS A 291 -37.55 -0.66 7.37
C LYS A 291 -38.31 0.56 6.91
N ILE A 292 -38.23 0.88 5.63
CA ILE A 292 -39.04 1.95 5.03
C ILE A 292 -40.37 1.34 4.59
N SER A 293 -41.48 1.82 5.12
CA SER A 293 -42.81 1.47 4.61
C SER A 293 -43.04 2.24 3.32
N LEU A 294 -43.03 1.54 2.20
CA LEU A 294 -43.54 2.08 0.94
C LEU A 294 -45.06 2.17 1.08
N THR A 295 -45.56 3.37 1.28
CA THR A 295 -46.99 3.64 1.01
C THR A 295 -47.18 3.63 -0.49
N TRP A 296 -47.89 2.61 -0.99
CA TRP A 296 -48.32 2.50 -2.37
C TRP A 296 -49.41 3.54 -2.67
#